data_46dce13ccea7afbe09f8add07775de13
#
_entry.id   46dce13ccea7afbe09f8add07775de13
#
_cell.length_a   1.000
_cell.length_b   1.000
_cell.length_c   1.000
_cell.angle_alpha   90.00
_cell.angle_beta   90.00
_cell.angle_gamma   90.00
#
_symmetry.space_group_name_H-M   'P 1'
#
loop_
_entity.id
_entity.type
_entity.pdbx_description
1 polymer ?
#
loop_
_entity_poly.entity_id
_entity_poly.type
_entity_poly.pdbx_seq_one_letter_code
_entity_poly.pdbx_strand_id
1 'polypeptide(L)'
;CENFAQVYGRKEVGGIVGFMCGSVSRCINYAEITGTGDQVGGIVGSAYGTSNYAYREADIISCANVGAVNGAQYVGGIAGGFYVAVVWNCYNTADITGTKYVGGIVGGDDLSMNGKLTRFKLSDRGVPQDSDLENCDSIKNVYNTGTVNGDVAAAIAAQVRISKARCTNAFYATTQSGIQPFGDLRDDIKDNFKAEPLTTASEAVLTTKPDNLTDSMKKNNWFFQASCPYPVLEWQEAEEHVISDEVIFDWTQDSATGLY
;
A
#
# COMPACT_ATOMS: atom_id res chain seq x y z
N CYS A 1 2.26 2.36 15.19
CA CYS A 1 0.98 3.01 15.54
C CYS A 1 -0.17 2.20 15.00
N GLU A 2 -1.30 2.23 15.71
CA GLU A 2 -2.54 1.58 15.27
C GLU A 2 -3.67 2.61 15.26
N ASN A 3 -4.50 2.56 14.21
CA ASN A 3 -5.70 3.40 14.12
C ASN A 3 -6.95 2.54 14.21
N PHE A 4 -7.78 2.79 15.21
CA PHE A 4 -9.08 2.16 15.41
C PHE A 4 -10.26 3.12 15.19
N ALA A 5 -9.97 4.40 14.90
CA ALA A 5 -10.99 5.43 14.74
C ALA A 5 -11.20 5.77 13.27
N GLN A 6 -12.45 5.90 12.86
CA GLN A 6 -12.79 6.39 11.52
C GLN A 6 -12.17 7.77 11.27
N VAL A 7 -11.60 7.96 10.07
CA VAL A 7 -11.00 9.22 9.67
C VAL A 7 -11.77 9.79 8.49
N TYR A 8 -12.24 11.01 8.66
CA TYR A 8 -12.92 11.76 7.61
C TYR A 8 -12.13 12.99 7.23
N GLY A 9 -12.03 13.25 5.94
CA GLY A 9 -11.36 14.44 5.45
C GLY A 9 -11.73 14.79 4.01
N ARG A 10 -11.13 15.83 3.49
CA ARG A 10 -11.40 16.26 2.12
C ARG A 10 -10.32 15.74 1.16
N LYS A 11 -9.07 15.98 1.46
CA LYS A 11 -7.92 15.66 0.59
C LYS A 11 -6.73 15.25 1.44
N GLU A 12 -5.88 14.39 0.87
CA GLU A 12 -4.69 13.91 1.55
C GLU A 12 -5.05 13.25 2.90
N VAL A 13 -5.99 12.30 2.84
CA VAL A 13 -6.53 11.63 4.02
C VAL A 13 -5.86 10.26 4.18
N GLY A 14 -5.28 10.01 5.32
CA GLY A 14 -4.69 8.70 5.66
C GLY A 14 -5.05 8.29 7.07
N GLY A 15 -5.11 6.99 7.32
CA GLY A 15 -5.42 6.45 8.64
C GLY A 15 -4.36 6.80 9.68
N ILE A 16 -3.12 6.97 9.27
CA ILE A 16 -2.00 7.32 10.16
C ILE A 16 -1.45 8.71 9.82
N VAL A 17 -1.25 9.01 8.53
CA VAL A 17 -0.66 10.29 8.09
C VAL A 17 -1.41 10.82 6.87
N GLY A 18 -1.87 12.06 6.92
CA GLY A 18 -2.52 12.71 5.78
C GLY A 18 -1.52 13.00 4.65
N PHE A 19 -0.44 13.73 4.95
CA PHE A 19 0.64 14.07 4.03
C PHE A 19 2.00 13.88 4.69
N MET A 20 2.95 13.27 3.99
CA MET A 20 4.28 13.09 4.53
C MET A 20 5.42 13.32 3.51
N CYS A 21 6.55 13.80 4.04
CA CYS A 21 7.86 13.85 3.41
C CYS A 21 8.88 13.19 4.36
N GLY A 22 8.76 11.90 4.60
CA GLY A 22 9.58 11.20 5.58
C GLY A 22 9.19 9.74 5.63
N SER A 23 9.34 9.09 6.78
CA SER A 23 9.10 7.66 6.93
C SER A 23 7.97 7.34 7.89
N VAL A 24 7.12 6.39 7.52
CA VAL A 24 6.16 5.74 8.38
C VAL A 24 6.42 4.23 8.39
N SER A 25 6.47 3.63 9.56
CA SER A 25 6.72 2.20 9.66
C SER A 25 5.99 1.56 10.82
N ARG A 26 5.70 0.25 10.68
CA ARG A 26 5.05 -0.57 11.71
C ARG A 26 3.73 0.07 12.17
N CYS A 27 2.84 0.32 11.20
CA CYS A 27 1.54 0.91 11.47
C CYS A 27 0.43 0.06 10.87
N ILE A 28 -0.69 -0.02 11.56
CA ILE A 28 -1.90 -0.70 11.08
C ILE A 28 -3.07 0.26 11.14
N ASN A 29 -3.87 0.26 10.09
CA ASN A 29 -5.19 0.87 10.09
C ASN A 29 -6.28 -0.20 10.10
N TYR A 30 -7.09 -0.20 11.15
CA TYR A 30 -8.25 -1.08 11.30
C TYR A 30 -9.58 -0.40 10.95
N ALA A 31 -9.58 0.92 10.87
CA ALA A 31 -10.81 1.69 10.74
C ALA A 31 -11.05 2.19 9.31
N GLU A 32 -12.30 2.50 9.01
CA GLU A 32 -12.69 3.10 7.74
C GLU A 32 -12.08 4.48 7.56
N ILE A 33 -11.50 4.71 6.38
CA ILE A 33 -10.94 6.00 5.96
C ILE A 33 -11.78 6.55 4.81
N THR A 34 -12.28 7.76 4.96
CA THR A 34 -13.11 8.40 3.96
C THR A 34 -12.61 9.80 3.61
N GLY A 35 -12.28 10.00 2.34
CA GLY A 35 -11.96 11.30 1.76
C GLY A 35 -13.00 11.72 0.72
N THR A 36 -13.48 12.96 0.78
CA THR A 36 -14.40 13.48 -0.27
C THR A 36 -13.70 13.98 -1.52
N GLY A 37 -12.38 13.99 -1.54
CA GLY A 37 -11.52 14.41 -2.66
C GLY A 37 -10.39 13.42 -2.90
N ASP A 38 -9.26 13.94 -3.34
CA ASP A 38 -8.15 13.17 -3.88
C ASP A 38 -7.12 12.76 -2.82
N GLN A 39 -6.37 11.70 -3.12
CA GLN A 39 -5.24 11.20 -2.34
C GLN A 39 -5.70 10.66 -0.97
N VAL A 40 -6.37 9.54 -1.02
CA VAL A 40 -6.89 8.85 0.17
C VAL A 40 -6.20 7.48 0.29
N GLY A 41 -5.59 7.21 1.43
CA GLY A 41 -4.90 5.94 1.67
C GLY A 41 -5.19 5.37 3.05
N GLY A 42 -5.16 4.06 3.17
CA GLY A 42 -5.39 3.39 4.46
C GLY A 42 -4.34 3.78 5.50
N ILE A 43 -3.09 3.96 5.10
CA ILE A 43 -1.99 4.40 5.97
C ILE A 43 -1.63 5.86 5.70
N VAL A 44 -1.36 6.22 4.44
CA VAL A 44 -0.88 7.55 4.06
C VAL A 44 -1.76 8.12 2.95
N GLY A 45 -2.29 9.31 3.15
CA GLY A 45 -3.03 10.03 2.11
C GLY A 45 -2.13 10.37 0.93
N SER A 46 -1.00 11.05 1.18
CA SER A 46 -0.02 11.39 0.16
C SER A 46 1.42 11.25 0.69
N ALA A 47 2.21 10.44 0.03
CA ALA A 47 3.63 10.24 0.30
C ALA A 47 4.46 10.97 -0.78
N TYR A 48 5.30 11.91 -0.35
CA TYR A 48 6.07 12.75 -1.24
C TYR A 48 7.55 12.77 -0.87
N GLY A 49 8.39 12.13 -1.66
CA GLY A 49 9.84 12.19 -1.52
C GLY A 49 10.41 13.50 -2.08
N THR A 50 11.53 13.94 -1.54
CA THR A 50 12.26 15.12 -2.01
C THR A 50 13.63 14.74 -2.53
N SER A 51 14.04 15.30 -3.65
CA SER A 51 15.32 15.00 -4.30
C SER A 51 16.48 15.91 -3.86
N ASN A 52 16.33 16.70 -2.82
CA ASN A 52 17.35 17.69 -2.45
C ASN A 52 18.44 17.12 -1.52
N TYR A 53 19.64 16.93 -2.04
CA TYR A 53 20.96 16.72 -1.39
C TYR A 53 21.19 15.46 -0.54
N ALA A 54 20.22 14.78 -0.14
CA ALA A 54 20.25 13.40 0.32
C ALA A 54 18.89 12.87 -0.06
N TYR A 55 18.84 12.03 -1.07
CA TYR A 55 17.63 11.34 -1.50
C TYR A 55 16.84 10.89 -0.26
N ARG A 56 15.80 11.61 0.08
CA ARG A 56 14.85 11.18 1.07
C ARG A 56 13.61 10.77 0.31
N GLU A 57 13.55 9.52 0.04
CA GLU A 57 12.32 8.87 -0.36
C GLU A 57 11.31 9.02 0.78
N ALA A 58 10.05 9.05 0.45
CA ALA A 58 9.02 8.91 1.46
C ALA A 58 8.81 7.41 1.69
N ASP A 59 9.23 6.91 2.85
CA ASP A 59 9.23 5.48 3.12
C ASP A 59 7.96 5.03 3.84
N ILE A 60 7.22 4.09 3.26
CA ILE A 60 6.13 3.38 3.91
C ILE A 60 6.55 1.92 4.04
N ILE A 61 6.92 1.52 5.26
CA ILE A 61 7.56 0.23 5.49
C ILE A 61 6.83 -0.57 6.57
N SER A 62 6.56 -1.85 6.28
CA SER A 62 5.98 -2.78 7.25
C SER A 62 4.65 -2.25 7.84
N CYS A 63 3.75 -1.84 6.96
CA CYS A 63 2.44 -1.31 7.32
C CYS A 63 1.30 -2.16 6.73
N ALA A 64 0.16 -2.15 7.40
CA ALA A 64 -1.00 -2.92 7.00
C ALA A 64 -2.28 -2.07 7.01
N ASN A 65 -3.14 -2.28 6.04
CA ASN A 65 -4.49 -1.74 6.03
C ASN A 65 -5.52 -2.86 6.03
N VAL A 66 -6.39 -2.82 7.02
CA VAL A 66 -7.51 -3.77 7.23
C VAL A 66 -8.86 -3.05 7.17
N GLY A 67 -8.85 -1.71 7.29
CA GLY A 67 -10.04 -0.88 7.21
C GLY A 67 -10.36 -0.42 5.81
N ALA A 68 -11.63 -0.36 5.44
CA ALA A 68 -12.10 0.11 4.14
C ALA A 68 -11.61 1.55 3.82
N VAL A 69 -11.31 1.81 2.55
CA VAL A 69 -10.84 3.14 2.10
C VAL A 69 -11.75 3.66 0.99
N ASN A 70 -12.30 4.84 1.19
CA ASN A 70 -13.21 5.50 0.26
C ASN A 70 -12.67 6.88 -0.14
N GLY A 71 -12.62 7.18 -1.43
CA GLY A 71 -12.12 8.48 -1.91
C GLY A 71 -12.61 8.84 -3.30
N ALA A 72 -12.12 9.94 -3.88
CA ALA A 72 -12.41 10.33 -5.25
C ALA A 72 -11.32 9.83 -6.20
N GLN A 73 -10.15 10.47 -6.24
CA GLN A 73 -9.07 10.09 -7.13
C GLN A 73 -7.80 9.74 -6.32
N TYR A 74 -6.98 8.86 -6.88
CA TYR A 74 -5.77 8.38 -6.21
C TYR A 74 -6.08 7.78 -4.84
N VAL A 75 -6.84 6.70 -4.87
CA VAL A 75 -7.24 5.97 -3.66
C VAL A 75 -6.42 4.68 -3.58
N GLY A 76 -5.80 4.43 -2.44
CA GLY A 76 -4.96 3.24 -2.26
C GLY A 76 -5.12 2.59 -0.90
N GLY A 77 -4.98 1.29 -0.83
CA GLY A 77 -5.05 0.56 0.44
C GLY A 77 -3.94 0.99 1.41
N ILE A 78 -2.76 1.29 0.91
CA ILE A 78 -1.63 1.78 1.71
C ILE A 78 -1.41 3.28 1.46
N ALA A 79 -1.25 3.71 0.22
CA ALA A 79 -1.02 5.12 -0.11
C ALA A 79 -1.95 5.59 -1.22
N GLY A 80 -2.61 6.72 -1.04
CA GLY A 80 -3.40 7.37 -2.07
C GLY A 80 -2.52 8.00 -3.14
N GLY A 81 -1.83 9.07 -2.78
CA GLY A 81 -0.82 9.74 -3.59
C GLY A 81 0.59 9.19 -3.32
N PHE A 82 1.38 9.05 -4.39
CA PHE A 82 2.68 8.40 -4.33
C PHE A 82 3.65 9.10 -5.30
N TYR A 83 4.67 9.79 -4.80
CA TYR A 83 5.65 10.47 -5.62
C TYR A 83 7.05 10.38 -5.01
N VAL A 84 8.01 9.82 -5.73
CA VAL A 84 9.36 9.55 -5.21
C VAL A 84 9.30 8.91 -3.82
N ALA A 85 8.52 7.84 -3.72
CA ALA A 85 8.21 7.16 -2.48
C ALA A 85 8.41 5.66 -2.64
N VAL A 86 8.53 4.96 -1.53
CA VAL A 86 8.59 3.50 -1.50
C VAL A 86 7.49 2.91 -0.63
N VAL A 87 6.95 1.78 -1.05
CA VAL A 87 6.01 0.97 -0.28
C VAL A 87 6.60 -0.43 -0.18
N TRP A 88 7.14 -0.78 0.98
CA TRP A 88 7.83 -2.04 1.19
C TRP A 88 7.24 -2.83 2.35
N ASN A 89 7.13 -4.14 2.17
CA ASN A 89 6.63 -5.05 3.20
C ASN A 89 5.25 -4.58 3.73
N CYS A 90 4.34 -4.27 2.84
CA CYS A 90 3.01 -3.75 3.20
C CYS A 90 1.91 -4.63 2.61
N TYR A 91 0.76 -4.62 3.26
CA TYR A 91 -0.39 -5.34 2.70
C TYR A 91 -1.71 -4.60 2.92
N ASN A 92 -2.68 -4.94 2.07
CA ASN A 92 -4.07 -4.53 2.20
C ASN A 92 -5.00 -5.74 2.11
N THR A 93 -5.93 -5.83 3.05
CA THR A 93 -6.98 -6.85 3.03
C THR A 93 -8.39 -6.26 2.89
N ALA A 94 -8.50 -4.94 2.98
CA ALA A 94 -9.77 -4.24 2.95
C ALA A 94 -10.19 -3.80 1.54
N ASP A 95 -11.47 -3.53 1.40
CA ASP A 95 -12.05 -3.00 0.17
C ASP A 95 -11.69 -1.54 -0.06
N ILE A 96 -11.28 -1.24 -1.29
CA ILE A 96 -10.87 0.10 -1.71
C ILE A 96 -11.82 0.60 -2.78
N THR A 97 -12.42 1.76 -2.56
CA THR A 97 -13.41 2.33 -3.47
C THR A 97 -13.08 3.79 -3.81
N GLY A 98 -13.17 4.12 -5.07
CA GLY A 98 -12.97 5.49 -5.53
C GLY A 98 -13.62 5.74 -6.89
N THR A 99 -13.49 6.97 -7.38
CA THR A 99 -13.99 7.32 -8.71
C THR A 99 -12.95 6.97 -9.77
N LYS A 100 -11.66 7.34 -9.55
CA LYS A 100 -10.63 7.17 -10.58
C LYS A 100 -9.27 6.88 -9.94
N TYR A 101 -8.46 6.03 -10.58
CA TYR A 101 -7.16 5.59 -10.10
C TYR A 101 -7.22 4.99 -8.70
N VAL A 102 -7.78 3.81 -8.62
CA VAL A 102 -7.97 3.07 -7.39
C VAL A 102 -7.08 1.83 -7.38
N GLY A 103 -6.13 1.77 -6.46
CA GLY A 103 -5.19 0.66 -6.33
C GLY A 103 -5.29 -0.05 -5.00
N GLY A 104 -5.17 -1.37 -4.99
CA GLY A 104 -5.20 -2.14 -3.75
C GLY A 104 -4.05 -1.78 -2.80
N ILE A 105 -2.92 -1.33 -3.32
CA ILE A 105 -1.78 -0.84 -2.54
C ILE A 105 -1.58 0.67 -2.76
N VAL A 106 -1.47 1.12 -4.01
CA VAL A 106 -1.16 2.53 -4.35
C VAL A 106 -2.16 3.06 -5.36
N GLY A 107 -2.79 4.20 -5.05
CA GLY A 107 -3.70 4.90 -5.97
C GLY A 107 -2.96 5.44 -7.18
N GLY A 108 -1.93 6.24 -6.97
CA GLY A 108 -1.10 6.71 -8.07
C GLY A 108 -0.21 7.90 -7.76
N ASP A 109 0.61 8.25 -8.74
CA ASP A 109 1.48 9.41 -8.67
C ASP A 109 0.75 10.66 -9.20
N ASP A 110 0.33 11.52 -8.29
CA ASP A 110 -0.23 12.82 -8.65
C ASP A 110 0.88 13.80 -9.05
N LEU A 111 1.24 13.78 -10.33
CA LEU A 111 2.23 14.73 -10.89
C LEU A 111 1.78 16.20 -10.78
N SER A 112 0.53 16.49 -10.45
CA SER A 112 0.07 17.86 -10.23
C SER A 112 0.72 18.53 -9.02
N MET A 113 1.34 17.73 -8.15
CA MET A 113 2.12 18.21 -7.01
C MET A 113 3.48 18.82 -7.43
N ASN A 114 3.98 18.53 -8.64
CA ASN A 114 5.23 19.12 -9.14
C ASN A 114 5.29 20.65 -9.09
N GLY A 115 4.14 21.35 -9.05
CA GLY A 115 4.08 22.82 -8.93
C GLY A 115 3.71 23.32 -7.53
N LYS A 116 3.29 22.46 -6.61
CA LYS A 116 2.73 22.89 -5.31
C LYS A 116 3.73 22.89 -4.16
N LEU A 117 4.86 22.24 -4.30
CA LEU A 117 5.94 22.26 -3.30
C LEU A 117 6.64 23.61 -3.17
N THR A 118 6.32 24.57 -4.00
CA THR A 118 6.80 25.97 -3.85
C THR A 118 6.32 26.63 -2.55
N ARG A 119 5.38 26.05 -1.80
CA ARG A 119 5.00 26.55 -0.47
C ARG A 119 6.00 26.22 0.62
N PHE A 120 6.73 25.14 0.50
CA PHE A 120 7.94 24.95 1.27
C PHE A 120 9.06 25.55 0.42
N LYS A 121 9.49 26.76 0.69
CA LYS A 121 10.70 27.35 0.13
C LYS A 121 11.90 26.47 0.47
N LEU A 122 11.97 25.31 -0.15
CA LEU A 122 13.22 24.63 -0.40
C LEU A 122 13.87 25.50 -1.50
N SER A 123 14.71 26.40 -1.03
CA SER A 123 15.47 27.35 -1.86
C SER A 123 15.86 26.75 -3.21
N ASP A 124 15.41 27.39 -4.30
CA ASP A 124 16.00 27.46 -5.65
C ASP A 124 16.69 26.22 -6.25
N ARG A 125 16.36 25.03 -5.85
CA ARG A 125 16.98 23.79 -6.33
C ARG A 125 15.93 22.92 -7.01
N GLY A 126 16.19 22.74 -8.29
CA GLY A 126 15.30 22.24 -9.30
C GLY A 126 14.50 20.96 -8.95
N VAL A 127 13.41 20.81 -9.69
CA VAL A 127 12.66 19.56 -9.80
C VAL A 127 13.63 18.39 -10.01
N PRO A 128 13.49 17.24 -9.31
CA PRO A 128 14.30 16.05 -9.57
C PRO A 128 14.32 15.76 -11.06
N GLN A 129 15.49 15.66 -11.63
CA GLN A 129 15.61 15.17 -13.00
C GLN A 129 15.43 13.65 -12.96
N ASP A 130 14.83 13.08 -13.98
CA ASP A 130 14.66 11.62 -14.12
C ASP A 130 15.97 10.83 -13.91
N SER A 131 17.15 11.47 -14.09
CA SER A 131 18.46 10.88 -13.84
C SER A 131 18.74 10.57 -12.36
N ASP A 132 18.04 11.23 -11.45
CA ASP A 132 18.29 11.13 -10.01
C ASP A 132 17.59 9.94 -9.35
N LEU A 133 16.71 9.26 -10.09
CA LEU A 133 15.88 8.15 -9.60
C LEU A 133 16.47 6.76 -9.95
N GLU A 134 17.79 6.66 -10.06
CA GLU A 134 18.48 5.46 -10.53
C GLU A 134 18.42 4.30 -9.52
N ASN A 135 17.47 3.58 -9.30
CA ASN A 135 17.31 2.31 -8.56
C ASN A 135 16.24 2.27 -7.46
N CYS A 136 15.21 3.09 -7.54
CA CYS A 136 14.11 3.00 -6.60
C CYS A 136 13.20 1.82 -6.94
N ASP A 137 13.29 0.72 -6.20
CA ASP A 137 12.20 -0.25 -6.13
C ASP A 137 11.03 0.42 -5.40
N SER A 138 10.14 1.05 -6.15
CA SER A 138 9.10 1.88 -5.56
C SER A 138 8.05 1.06 -4.80
N ILE A 139 7.75 -0.16 -5.27
CA ILE A 139 6.81 -1.07 -4.62
C ILE A 139 7.48 -2.45 -4.50
N LYS A 140 7.55 -2.98 -3.30
CA LYS A 140 8.24 -4.25 -3.07
C LYS A 140 7.67 -5.06 -1.90
N ASN A 141 7.57 -6.38 -2.09
CA ASN A 141 7.09 -7.29 -1.06
C ASN A 141 5.72 -6.85 -0.53
N VAL A 142 4.73 -6.78 -1.41
CA VAL A 142 3.38 -6.33 -1.06
C VAL A 142 2.33 -7.35 -1.48
N TYR A 143 1.20 -7.36 -0.80
CA TYR A 143 0.05 -8.08 -1.32
C TYR A 143 -1.27 -7.32 -1.08
N ASN A 144 -2.26 -7.61 -1.93
CA ASN A 144 -3.63 -7.13 -1.78
C ASN A 144 -4.61 -8.29 -1.95
N THR A 145 -5.52 -8.44 -0.97
CA THR A 145 -6.62 -9.39 -1.03
C THR A 145 -7.99 -8.73 -1.04
N GLY A 146 -8.05 -7.43 -0.76
CA GLY A 146 -9.28 -6.65 -0.82
C GLY A 146 -9.76 -6.39 -2.24
N THR A 147 -11.04 -6.09 -2.40
CA THR A 147 -11.62 -5.67 -3.68
C THR A 147 -11.26 -4.22 -4.01
N VAL A 148 -11.18 -3.92 -5.30
CA VAL A 148 -10.78 -2.58 -5.77
C VAL A 148 -11.79 -2.08 -6.80
N ASN A 149 -12.45 -0.96 -6.52
CA ASN A 149 -13.53 -0.41 -7.35
C ASN A 149 -13.25 1.04 -7.79
N GLY A 150 -13.28 1.28 -9.09
CA GLY A 150 -13.08 2.60 -9.71
C GLY A 150 -12.94 2.51 -11.22
N ASP A 151 -12.88 3.66 -11.92
CA ASP A 151 -12.77 3.70 -13.39
C ASP A 151 -11.46 3.07 -13.88
N VAL A 152 -10.37 3.32 -13.19
CA VAL A 152 -9.08 2.66 -13.39
C VAL A 152 -8.75 1.95 -12.09
N ALA A 153 -9.28 0.73 -11.95
CA ALA A 153 -9.05 -0.11 -10.79
C ALA A 153 -7.89 -1.10 -11.07
N ALA A 154 -7.00 -1.25 -10.10
CA ALA A 154 -5.89 -2.17 -10.18
C ALA A 154 -5.59 -2.84 -8.83
N ALA A 155 -5.26 -4.11 -8.86
CA ALA A 155 -5.03 -4.86 -7.63
C ALA A 155 -3.84 -4.35 -6.81
N ILE A 156 -2.82 -3.78 -7.46
CA ILE A 156 -1.61 -3.24 -6.80
C ILE A 156 -1.52 -1.72 -6.97
N ALA A 157 -1.34 -1.21 -8.20
CA ALA A 157 -1.16 0.21 -8.43
C ALA A 157 -1.97 0.69 -9.64
N ALA A 158 -2.82 1.70 -9.44
CA ALA A 158 -3.73 2.17 -10.49
C ALA A 158 -3.05 3.09 -11.49
N GLN A 159 -2.13 3.95 -11.07
CA GLN A 159 -1.35 4.79 -11.98
C GLN A 159 0.09 4.95 -11.50
N VAL A 160 1.07 4.81 -12.41
CA VAL A 160 2.47 5.14 -12.13
C VAL A 160 3.09 5.80 -13.35
N ARG A 161 3.55 7.04 -13.18
CA ARG A 161 4.14 7.90 -14.22
C ARG A 161 5.61 8.24 -13.98
N ILE A 162 6.15 7.89 -12.82
CA ILE A 162 7.55 8.16 -12.47
C ILE A 162 8.44 7.25 -13.32
N SER A 163 9.41 7.82 -14.01
CA SER A 163 10.41 7.04 -14.75
C SER A 163 11.24 6.19 -13.79
N LYS A 164 11.69 5.01 -14.26
CA LYS A 164 12.49 4.06 -13.49
C LYS A 164 11.82 3.44 -12.26
N ALA A 165 10.57 3.75 -11.97
CA ALA A 165 9.81 3.06 -10.93
C ALA A 165 9.76 1.54 -11.20
N ARG A 166 9.76 0.75 -10.14
CA ARG A 166 9.73 -0.71 -10.20
C ARG A 166 8.73 -1.30 -9.22
N CYS A 167 8.16 -2.43 -9.58
CA CYS A 167 7.35 -3.23 -8.67
C CYS A 167 7.86 -4.68 -8.71
N THR A 168 8.24 -5.21 -7.55
CA THR A 168 8.77 -6.57 -7.42
C THR A 168 8.14 -7.29 -6.24
N ASN A 169 7.99 -8.62 -6.36
CA ASN A 169 7.38 -9.45 -5.31
C ASN A 169 6.02 -8.89 -4.85
N ALA A 170 5.14 -8.59 -5.79
CA ALA A 170 3.79 -8.13 -5.53
C ALA A 170 2.79 -9.25 -5.82
N PHE A 171 1.81 -9.41 -4.96
CA PHE A 171 0.80 -10.47 -5.06
C PHE A 171 -0.61 -9.90 -4.90
N TYR A 172 -1.58 -10.52 -5.56
CA TYR A 172 -2.97 -10.07 -5.46
C TYR A 172 -3.96 -11.23 -5.57
N ALA A 173 -5.05 -11.14 -4.83
CA ALA A 173 -6.14 -12.11 -4.94
C ALA A 173 -6.91 -11.93 -6.25
N THR A 174 -7.31 -13.02 -6.87
CA THR A 174 -8.10 -13.04 -8.12
C THR A 174 -9.60 -13.25 -7.87
N THR A 175 -10.05 -13.07 -6.66
CA THR A 175 -11.48 -13.17 -6.29
C THR A 175 -12.34 -12.16 -7.05
N GLN A 176 -11.78 -11.00 -7.41
CA GLN A 176 -12.43 -10.02 -8.26
C GLN A 176 -12.16 -10.33 -9.73
N SER A 177 -13.18 -10.80 -10.44
CA SER A 177 -13.07 -11.15 -11.85
C SER A 177 -12.59 -9.98 -12.71
N GLY A 178 -11.58 -10.23 -13.54
CA GLY A 178 -11.06 -9.26 -14.53
C GLY A 178 -10.14 -8.17 -13.96
N ILE A 179 -9.88 -8.15 -12.64
CA ILE A 179 -8.95 -7.18 -12.09
C ILE A 179 -7.54 -7.37 -12.66
N GLN A 180 -6.92 -6.28 -13.07
CA GLN A 180 -5.53 -6.28 -13.50
C GLN A 180 -4.61 -5.86 -12.35
N PRO A 181 -3.37 -6.35 -12.28
CA PRO A 181 -2.45 -5.95 -11.21
C PRO A 181 -2.08 -4.47 -11.28
N PHE A 182 -1.99 -3.92 -12.49
CA PHE A 182 -1.62 -2.54 -12.74
C PHE A 182 -2.59 -1.89 -13.71
N GLY A 183 -2.85 -0.60 -13.51
CA GLY A 183 -3.71 0.20 -14.38
C GLY A 183 -2.90 0.99 -15.41
N ASP A 184 -2.83 2.30 -15.27
CA ASP A 184 -2.20 3.22 -16.20
C ASP A 184 -0.71 3.40 -15.90
N LEU A 185 0.13 2.54 -16.48
CA LEU A 185 1.58 2.63 -16.37
C LEU A 185 2.18 3.43 -17.53
N ARG A 186 3.20 4.22 -17.26
CA ARG A 186 4.07 4.81 -18.28
C ARG A 186 4.75 3.71 -19.11
N ASP A 187 4.87 3.91 -20.42
CA ASP A 187 5.30 2.84 -21.33
C ASP A 187 6.70 2.31 -21.04
N ASP A 188 7.63 3.17 -20.63
CA ASP A 188 9.03 2.80 -20.40
C ASP A 188 9.30 2.04 -19.09
N ILE A 189 8.29 1.90 -18.22
CA ILE A 189 8.41 1.15 -16.96
C ILE A 189 7.61 -0.14 -16.92
N LYS A 190 6.78 -0.44 -17.90
CA LYS A 190 5.88 -1.61 -17.91
C LYS A 190 6.60 -2.92 -17.60
N ASP A 191 7.79 -3.11 -18.19
CA ASP A 191 8.58 -4.32 -17.98
C ASP A 191 9.18 -4.45 -16.57
N ASN A 192 9.24 -3.35 -15.84
CA ASN A 192 9.74 -3.29 -14.48
C ASN A 192 8.64 -3.54 -13.43
N PHE A 193 7.38 -3.66 -13.87
CA PHE A 193 6.24 -3.89 -13.00
C PHE A 193 5.77 -5.34 -13.11
N LYS A 194 5.97 -6.10 -12.05
CA LYS A 194 5.61 -7.52 -11.98
C LYS A 194 4.78 -7.79 -10.74
N ALA A 195 3.68 -8.50 -10.92
CA ALA A 195 2.85 -8.99 -9.85
C ALA A 195 2.29 -10.37 -10.22
N GLU A 196 2.14 -11.22 -9.23
CA GLU A 196 1.64 -12.59 -9.40
C GLU A 196 0.24 -12.71 -8.79
N PRO A 197 -0.70 -13.35 -9.51
CA PRO A 197 -2.00 -13.64 -8.94
C PRO A 197 -1.86 -14.67 -7.83
N LEU A 198 -2.55 -14.45 -6.72
CA LEU A 198 -2.82 -15.47 -5.73
C LEU A 198 -3.91 -16.39 -6.31
N THR A 199 -3.56 -17.58 -6.71
CA THR A 199 -4.52 -18.60 -7.10
C THR A 199 -4.95 -19.40 -5.87
N THR A 200 -6.07 -20.13 -5.95
CA THR A 200 -6.50 -21.04 -4.87
C THR A 200 -5.43 -22.05 -4.46
N ALA A 201 -4.55 -22.43 -5.40
CA ALA A 201 -3.37 -23.23 -5.10
C ALA A 201 -2.29 -22.41 -4.36
N SER A 202 -2.16 -21.09 -4.66
CA SER A 202 -1.26 -20.18 -3.97
C SER A 202 -1.82 -19.72 -2.63
N GLU A 203 -3.14 -19.66 -2.46
CA GLU A 203 -3.78 -19.43 -1.16
C GLU A 203 -3.52 -20.61 -0.21
N ALA A 204 -3.58 -21.83 -0.72
CA ALA A 204 -3.12 -23.02 0.03
C ALA A 204 -1.62 -22.95 0.34
N VAL A 205 -0.82 -22.32 -0.52
CA VAL A 205 0.62 -22.12 -0.37
C VAL A 205 0.92 -21.02 0.65
N LEU A 206 0.08 -20.00 0.78
CA LEU A 206 0.22 -18.96 1.83
C LEU A 206 -0.12 -19.50 3.22
N THR A 207 -0.93 -20.54 3.33
CA THR A 207 -1.20 -21.24 4.61
C THR A 207 -0.15 -22.27 4.98
N THR A 208 0.64 -22.75 4.00
CA THR A 208 1.71 -23.72 4.21
C THR A 208 3.03 -23.13 3.78
N LYS A 209 3.68 -22.31 4.62
CA LYS A 209 5.06 -21.79 4.43
C LYS A 209 5.56 -21.97 2.98
N PRO A 210 5.16 -21.09 2.05
CA PRO A 210 5.36 -21.36 0.64
C PRO A 210 6.84 -21.28 0.28
N ASP A 211 7.34 -22.35 -0.35
CA ASP A 211 8.71 -22.38 -0.88
C ASP A 211 8.94 -21.34 -1.98
N ASN A 212 7.86 -20.86 -2.61
CA ASN A 212 7.91 -19.88 -3.69
C ASN A 212 7.72 -18.43 -3.27
N LEU A 213 7.35 -18.13 -2.02
CA LEU A 213 7.55 -16.76 -1.52
C LEU A 213 9.04 -16.52 -1.47
N THR A 214 9.48 -15.57 -2.25
CA THR A 214 10.89 -15.30 -2.47
C THR A 214 11.63 -15.23 -1.13
N ASP A 215 12.87 -15.70 -1.10
CA ASP A 215 13.75 -15.56 0.07
C ASP A 215 13.79 -14.12 0.61
N SER A 216 13.46 -13.16 -0.22
CA SER A 216 13.34 -11.76 0.12
C SER A 216 12.16 -11.48 1.08
N MET A 217 11.00 -12.10 0.87
CA MET A 217 9.88 -11.95 1.81
C MET A 217 10.14 -12.72 3.10
N LYS A 218 10.77 -13.90 3.02
CA LYS A 218 11.14 -14.69 4.21
C LYS A 218 12.16 -13.98 5.10
N LYS A 219 13.02 -13.12 4.53
CA LYS A 219 14.08 -12.39 5.26
C LYS A 219 13.63 -11.01 5.76
N ASN A 220 12.53 -10.48 5.24
CA ASN A 220 12.12 -9.11 5.45
C ASN A 220 10.82 -9.01 6.25
N ASN A 221 10.83 -9.54 7.49
CA ASN A 221 9.80 -9.25 8.48
C ASN A 221 8.39 -9.79 8.15
N TRP A 222 8.29 -10.94 7.49
CA TRP A 222 7.04 -11.63 7.28
C TRP A 222 6.95 -12.89 8.12
N PHE A 223 5.84 -13.05 8.79
CA PHE A 223 5.52 -14.21 9.61
C PHE A 223 4.41 -15.03 8.98
N PHE A 224 4.63 -16.33 8.88
CA PHE A 224 3.69 -17.30 8.30
C PHE A 224 3.17 -18.20 9.40
N GLN A 225 1.89 -18.10 9.72
CA GLN A 225 1.20 -19.00 10.63
C GLN A 225 0.31 -19.94 9.85
N ALA A 226 0.30 -21.22 10.26
CA ALA A 226 -0.59 -22.21 9.65
C ALA A 226 -2.08 -21.87 9.83
N SER A 227 -2.42 -21.06 10.82
CA SER A 227 -3.78 -20.60 11.10
C SER A 227 -4.19 -19.33 10.35
N CYS A 228 -3.24 -18.63 9.72
CA CYS A 228 -3.54 -17.41 8.97
C CYS A 228 -3.53 -17.70 7.46
N PRO A 229 -4.57 -17.33 6.71
CA PRO A 229 -4.61 -17.57 5.27
C PRO A 229 -3.56 -16.76 4.51
N TYR A 230 -3.04 -15.69 5.10
CA TYR A 230 -2.03 -14.81 4.51
C TYR A 230 -0.93 -14.47 5.50
N PRO A 231 0.31 -14.18 5.03
CA PRO A 231 1.39 -13.80 5.93
C PRO A 231 1.10 -12.45 6.59
N VAL A 232 1.43 -12.35 7.87
CA VAL A 232 1.40 -11.10 8.62
C VAL A 232 2.81 -10.54 8.80
N LEU A 233 2.94 -9.31 9.27
CA LEU A 233 4.22 -8.72 9.55
C LEU A 233 4.81 -9.27 10.85
N GLU A 234 6.09 -9.59 10.86
CA GLU A 234 6.78 -10.21 12.01
C GLU A 234 6.58 -9.42 13.32
N TRP A 235 6.54 -8.10 13.25
CA TRP A 235 6.34 -7.26 14.43
C TRP A 235 4.90 -7.34 15.01
N GLN A 236 3.92 -7.81 14.25
CA GLN A 236 2.56 -8.04 14.73
C GLN A 236 2.49 -9.22 15.72
N GLU A 237 3.48 -10.13 15.64
CA GLU A 237 3.62 -11.24 16.58
C GLU A 237 4.40 -10.86 17.84
N ALA A 238 5.37 -9.96 17.71
CA ALA A 238 6.26 -9.57 18.81
C ALA A 238 5.59 -8.73 19.91
N GLU A 239 4.43 -8.14 19.65
CA GLU A 239 3.56 -7.69 20.71
C GLU A 239 2.84 -8.95 21.22
N GLU A 240 3.30 -9.47 22.37
CA GLU A 240 2.54 -10.43 23.16
C GLU A 240 1.12 -9.87 23.44
N HIS A 241 0.27 -9.84 22.46
CA HIS A 241 -1.08 -10.23 22.72
C HIS A 241 -0.93 -11.67 23.18
N VAL A 242 -1.02 -11.88 24.46
CA VAL A 242 -1.25 -13.22 25.02
C VAL A 242 -2.50 -13.70 24.33
N ILE A 243 -2.31 -14.30 23.16
CA ILE A 243 -3.31 -15.12 22.52
C ILE A 243 -3.39 -16.28 23.50
N SER A 244 -4.34 -16.22 24.43
CA SER A 244 -4.74 -17.41 25.14
C SER A 244 -4.93 -18.47 24.05
N ASP A 245 -4.51 -19.70 24.29
CA ASP A 245 -4.62 -20.82 23.35
C ASP A 245 -6.05 -21.03 22.78
N GLU A 246 -7.00 -20.20 23.16
CA GLU A 246 -8.39 -20.14 22.70
C GLU A 246 -8.71 -19.02 21.69
N VAL A 247 -7.80 -18.09 21.40
CA VAL A 247 -8.00 -17.14 20.30
C VAL A 247 -7.48 -17.79 19.01
N ILE A 248 -8.20 -18.75 18.53
CA ILE A 248 -8.26 -19.02 17.09
C ILE A 248 -8.63 -17.68 16.47
N PHE A 249 -7.80 -17.12 15.60
CA PHE A 249 -8.20 -16.02 14.72
C PHE A 249 -9.36 -16.55 13.87
N ASP A 250 -10.56 -16.44 14.41
CA ASP A 250 -11.76 -16.60 13.66
C ASP A 250 -11.92 -15.32 12.87
N TRP A 251 -11.55 -15.36 11.60
CA TRP A 251 -11.74 -14.26 10.64
C TRP A 251 -13.22 -13.97 10.37
N THR A 252 -14.12 -14.62 11.07
CA THR A 252 -15.49 -14.17 11.15
C THR A 252 -15.51 -12.90 11.99
N GLN A 253 -15.84 -11.81 11.33
CA GLN A 253 -16.06 -10.52 11.96
C GLN A 253 -16.85 -10.70 13.26
N ASP A 254 -16.27 -10.32 14.40
CA ASP A 254 -17.02 -10.23 15.63
C ASP A 254 -18.16 -9.24 15.42
N SER A 255 -19.37 -9.76 15.35
CA SER A 255 -20.58 -8.97 15.10
C SER A 255 -20.84 -7.91 16.17
N ALA A 256 -20.19 -7.99 17.31
CA ALA A 256 -20.30 -7.02 18.40
C ALA A 256 -19.28 -5.89 18.31
N THR A 257 -18.09 -6.14 17.80
CA THR A 257 -17.00 -5.16 17.77
C THR A 257 -16.60 -4.73 16.36
N GLY A 258 -17.00 -5.47 15.32
CA GLY A 258 -16.59 -5.20 13.94
C GLY A 258 -15.11 -5.46 13.67
N LEU A 259 -14.39 -6.06 14.61
CA LEU A 259 -12.98 -6.41 14.50
C LEU A 259 -12.81 -7.83 13.95
N TYR A 260 -11.77 -8.04 13.17
CA TYR A 260 -11.36 -9.34 12.64
C TYR A 260 -10.27 -9.93 13.52
#